data_b0fc8168a007bcd25b2d51ce3b20df26
#
_entry.id   b0fc8168a007bcd25b2d51ce3b20df26
#
_cell.length_a   1.000
_cell.length_b   1.000
_cell.length_c   1.000
_cell.angle_alpha   90.00
_cell.angle_beta   90.00
_cell.angle_gamma   90.00
#
_symmetry.space_group_name_H-M   'P 1'
#
loop_
_entity.id
_entity.type
_entity.pdbx_description
1 polymer ?
#
loop_
_entity_poly.entity_id
_entity_poly.type
_entity_poly.pdbx_seq_one_letter_code
_entity_poly.pdbx_strand_id
1 'polypeptide(L)'
;MSEQKQAADRSLAVVPLAGRRDLGRFIDLPRQLYADDPCFIAPLAFEQRQRFSPKSPYAAHARWQGWLALDGDRPVGRITAQVDSLERDPALGYFGMLEADRPDAVGPLVAAAADWL
;
A
#
# COMPACT_ATOMS: atom_id res chain seq x y z
N MET A 1 -25.79 -8.56 -14.69
CA MET A 1 -24.75 -7.52 -14.88
C MET A 1 -24.53 -6.70 -13.63
N SER A 2 -25.58 -6.04 -13.11
CA SER A 2 -25.47 -5.26 -11.87
C SER A 2 -25.10 -6.12 -10.66
N GLU A 3 -25.55 -7.38 -10.61
CA GLU A 3 -25.22 -8.29 -9.52
C GLU A 3 -23.72 -8.63 -9.49
N GLN A 4 -23.12 -8.86 -10.66
CA GLN A 4 -21.69 -9.15 -10.74
C GLN A 4 -20.86 -7.93 -10.33
N LYS A 5 -21.30 -6.74 -10.72
CA LYS A 5 -20.62 -5.51 -10.32
C LYS A 5 -20.71 -5.29 -8.81
N GLN A 6 -21.88 -5.52 -8.23
CA GLN A 6 -22.06 -5.41 -6.79
C GLN A 6 -21.23 -6.45 -6.02
N ALA A 7 -21.17 -7.69 -6.53
CA ALA A 7 -20.36 -8.74 -5.92
C ALA A 7 -18.86 -8.38 -5.98
N ALA A 8 -18.38 -7.85 -7.11
CA ALA A 8 -17.00 -7.41 -7.23
C ALA A 8 -16.69 -6.27 -6.27
N ASP A 9 -17.59 -5.28 -6.13
CA ASP A 9 -17.44 -4.17 -5.21
C ASP A 9 -17.45 -4.65 -3.75
N ARG A 10 -18.29 -5.63 -3.43
CA ARG A 10 -18.36 -6.20 -2.08
C ARG A 10 -17.11 -7.00 -1.72
N SER A 11 -16.45 -7.62 -2.70
CA SER A 11 -15.26 -8.41 -2.44
C SER A 11 -14.01 -7.56 -2.26
N LEU A 12 -14.05 -6.30 -2.71
CA LEU A 12 -12.92 -5.38 -2.63
C LEU A 12 -12.99 -4.58 -1.33
N ALA A 13 -11.96 -4.73 -0.49
CA ALA A 13 -11.85 -4.00 0.76
C ALA A 13 -10.48 -3.34 0.86
N VAL A 14 -10.44 -2.09 1.33
CA VAL A 14 -9.19 -1.39 1.62
C VAL A 14 -9.02 -1.36 3.13
N VAL A 15 -7.92 -1.95 3.60
CA VAL A 15 -7.65 -2.09 5.04
C VAL A 15 -6.29 -1.51 5.37
N PRO A 16 -6.15 -0.82 6.52
CA PRO A 16 -4.84 -0.38 6.99
C PRO A 16 -3.99 -1.58 7.39
N LEU A 17 -2.67 -1.44 7.25
CA LEU A 17 -1.75 -2.50 7.67
C LEU A 17 -1.84 -2.71 9.17
N ALA A 18 -1.96 -3.97 9.58
CA ALA A 18 -2.02 -4.38 10.98
C ALA A 18 -1.06 -5.56 11.17
N GLY A 19 0.07 -5.30 11.82
CA GLY A 19 1.01 -6.34 12.19
C GLY A 19 1.93 -6.81 11.07
N ARG A 20 2.75 -7.81 11.39
CA ARG A 20 3.80 -8.29 10.50
C ARG A 20 3.28 -9.02 9.27
N ARG A 21 2.15 -9.70 9.40
CA ARG A 21 1.56 -10.44 8.28
C ARG A 21 1.15 -9.48 7.17
N ASP A 22 0.47 -8.40 7.54
CA ASP A 22 0.03 -7.40 6.56
C ASP A 22 1.22 -6.68 5.94
N LEU A 23 2.24 -6.36 6.72
CA LEU A 23 3.45 -5.74 6.21
C LEU A 23 4.15 -6.67 5.21
N GLY A 24 4.22 -7.97 5.51
CA GLY A 24 4.78 -8.96 4.58
C GLY A 24 4.01 -9.00 3.26
N ARG A 25 2.69 -9.02 3.32
CA ARG A 25 1.83 -9.00 2.13
C ARG A 25 2.02 -7.72 1.32
N PHE A 26 2.17 -6.59 2.01
CA PHE A 26 2.41 -5.29 1.39
C PHE A 26 3.76 -5.28 0.64
N ILE A 27 4.82 -5.73 1.29
CA ILE A 27 6.17 -5.77 0.70
C ILE A 27 6.21 -6.72 -0.49
N ASP A 28 5.51 -7.84 -0.41
CA ASP A 28 5.58 -8.91 -1.40
C ASP A 28 4.68 -8.67 -2.62
N LEU A 29 3.76 -7.71 -2.53
CA LEU A 29 2.76 -7.49 -3.57
C LEU A 29 3.36 -7.25 -4.96
N PRO A 30 4.39 -6.37 -5.14
CA PRO A 30 4.95 -6.16 -6.48
C PRO A 30 5.49 -7.44 -7.11
N ARG A 31 6.06 -8.34 -6.32
CA ARG A 31 6.54 -9.63 -6.82
C ARG A 31 5.40 -10.45 -7.40
N GLN A 32 4.23 -10.43 -6.76
CA GLN A 32 3.05 -11.14 -7.24
C GLN A 32 2.45 -10.48 -8.49
N LEU A 33 2.36 -9.14 -8.48
CA LEU A 33 1.78 -8.40 -9.61
C LEU A 33 2.61 -8.51 -10.88
N TYR A 34 3.93 -8.56 -10.73
CA TYR A 34 4.87 -8.58 -11.86
C TYR A 34 5.54 -9.94 -12.04
N ALA A 35 4.91 -11.01 -11.55
CA ALA A 35 5.47 -12.35 -11.60
C ALA A 35 5.80 -12.81 -13.02
N ASP A 36 5.03 -12.35 -14.01
CA ASP A 36 5.21 -12.73 -15.41
C ASP A 36 6.10 -11.76 -16.21
N ASP A 37 6.61 -10.72 -15.57
CA ASP A 37 7.48 -9.74 -16.22
C ASP A 37 8.94 -10.14 -16.04
N PRO A 38 9.63 -10.57 -17.11
CA PRO A 38 11.03 -11.01 -17.00
C PRO A 38 12.00 -9.87 -16.69
N CYS A 39 11.57 -8.62 -16.86
CA CYS A 39 12.41 -7.45 -16.58
C CYS A 39 12.24 -6.93 -15.16
N PHE A 40 11.28 -7.48 -14.40
CA PHE A 40 11.03 -7.02 -13.04
C PHE A 40 12.07 -7.61 -12.08
N ILE A 41 12.68 -6.73 -11.29
CA ILE A 41 13.62 -7.11 -10.23
C ILE A 41 12.99 -6.72 -8.90
N ALA A 42 12.66 -7.72 -8.09
CA ALA A 42 12.05 -7.47 -6.79
C ALA A 42 13.07 -6.90 -5.82
N PRO A 43 12.72 -5.85 -5.06
CA PRO A 43 13.56 -5.41 -3.94
C PRO A 43 13.73 -6.52 -2.91
N LEU A 44 14.86 -6.50 -2.19
CA LEU A 44 15.10 -7.48 -1.14
C LEU A 44 14.12 -7.24 0.01
N ALA A 45 13.41 -8.30 0.42
CA ALA A 45 12.40 -8.22 1.46
C ALA A 45 12.99 -7.73 2.79
N PHE A 46 14.22 -8.15 3.10
CA PHE A 46 14.91 -7.72 4.31
C PHE A 46 15.12 -6.20 4.34
N GLU A 47 15.57 -5.61 3.24
CA GLU A 47 15.77 -4.16 3.14
C GLU A 47 14.45 -3.40 3.26
N GLN A 48 13.38 -3.90 2.63
CA GLN A 48 12.06 -3.29 2.73
C GLN A 48 11.54 -3.34 4.16
N ARG A 49 11.71 -4.46 4.86
CA ARG A 49 11.30 -4.57 6.26
C ARG A 49 12.06 -3.62 7.16
N GLN A 50 13.36 -3.42 6.92
CA GLN A 50 14.15 -2.44 7.67
C GLN A 50 13.65 -1.02 7.42
N ARG A 51 13.33 -0.69 6.18
CA ARG A 51 12.83 0.63 5.81
C ARG A 51 11.53 0.99 6.55
N PHE A 52 10.64 0.01 6.73
CA PHE A 52 9.37 0.20 7.40
C PHE A 52 9.43 -0.08 8.90
N SER A 53 10.60 -0.36 9.44
CA SER A 53 10.77 -0.59 10.87
C SER A 53 10.65 0.72 11.66
N PRO A 54 10.03 0.68 12.87
CA PRO A 54 10.05 1.85 13.76
C PRO A 54 11.46 2.30 14.14
N LYS A 55 12.45 1.43 13.97
CA LYS A 55 13.86 1.72 14.27
C LYS A 55 14.61 2.33 13.10
N SER A 56 13.97 2.50 11.94
CA SER A 56 14.63 3.12 10.79
C SER A 56 14.87 4.62 11.05
N PRO A 57 15.92 5.21 10.44
CA PRO A 57 16.15 6.65 10.57
C PRO A 57 14.97 7.49 10.10
N TYR A 58 14.23 7.03 9.10
CA TYR A 58 13.04 7.71 8.59
C TYR A 58 11.96 7.83 9.65
N ALA A 59 11.78 6.81 10.49
CA ALA A 59 10.76 6.81 11.54
C ALA A 59 11.01 7.88 12.61
N ALA A 60 12.23 8.40 12.71
CA ALA A 60 12.55 9.45 13.67
C ALA A 60 11.90 10.79 13.33
N HIS A 61 11.58 11.06 12.06
CA HIS A 61 11.04 12.35 11.64
C HIS A 61 9.78 12.24 10.76
N ALA A 62 9.29 11.04 10.50
CA ALA A 62 8.13 10.86 9.64
C ALA A 62 7.12 9.91 10.27
N ARG A 63 5.85 10.14 9.98
CA ARG A 63 4.79 9.18 10.25
C ARG A 63 4.28 8.66 8.92
N TRP A 64 3.92 7.39 8.89
CA TRP A 64 3.40 6.79 7.68
C TRP A 64 2.34 5.75 8.00
N GLN A 65 1.49 5.47 7.03
CA GLN A 65 0.53 4.39 7.07
C GLN A 65 0.51 3.73 5.69
N GLY A 66 0.33 2.44 5.68
CA GLY A 66 0.11 1.68 4.47
C GLY A 66 -1.28 1.06 4.47
N TRP A 67 -1.79 0.75 3.27
CA TRP A 67 -3.06 0.07 3.07
C TRP A 67 -2.90 -1.01 2.03
N LEU A 68 -3.68 -2.06 2.21
CA LEU A 68 -3.85 -3.11 1.20
C LEU A 68 -5.28 -3.06 0.67
N ALA A 69 -5.43 -3.22 -0.64
CA ALA A 69 -6.71 -3.54 -1.23
C ALA A 69 -6.79 -5.06 -1.35
N LEU A 70 -7.84 -5.63 -0.82
CA LEU A 70 -8.04 -7.08 -0.78
C LEU A 70 -9.26 -7.48 -1.61
N ASP A 71 -9.09 -8.48 -2.44
CA ASP A 71 -10.19 -9.21 -3.07
C ASP A 71 -10.37 -10.50 -2.28
N GLY A 72 -11.33 -10.51 -1.36
CA GLY A 72 -11.35 -11.54 -0.33
C GLY A 72 -10.07 -11.49 0.50
N ASP A 73 -9.29 -12.56 0.47
CA ASP A 73 -8.00 -12.62 1.17
C ASP A 73 -6.80 -12.30 0.27
N ARG A 74 -7.03 -12.06 -1.01
CA ARG A 74 -5.96 -11.86 -1.98
C ARG A 74 -5.61 -10.37 -2.10
N PRO A 75 -4.36 -9.97 -1.83
CA PRO A 75 -3.94 -8.60 -2.06
C PRO A 75 -3.94 -8.27 -3.56
N VAL A 76 -4.59 -7.18 -3.92
CA VAL A 76 -4.67 -6.71 -5.32
C VAL A 76 -4.17 -5.29 -5.49
N GLY A 77 -3.80 -4.63 -4.40
CA GLY A 77 -3.26 -3.27 -4.47
C GLY A 77 -2.70 -2.82 -3.14
N ARG A 78 -1.90 -1.76 -3.19
CA ARG A 78 -1.30 -1.14 -2.00
C ARG A 78 -1.08 0.34 -2.23
N ILE A 79 -0.96 1.09 -1.14
CA ILE A 79 -0.57 2.50 -1.15
C ILE A 79 0.01 2.86 0.21
N THR A 80 0.86 3.89 0.24
CA THR A 80 1.29 4.52 1.50
C THR A 80 0.90 5.98 1.52
N ALA A 81 0.74 6.52 2.72
CA ALA A 81 0.71 7.95 2.96
C ALA A 81 1.72 8.29 4.05
N GLN A 82 2.37 9.43 3.94
CA GLN A 82 3.40 9.84 4.89
C GLN A 82 3.40 11.33 5.10
N VAL A 83 3.76 11.72 6.33
CA VAL A 83 3.98 13.10 6.74
C VAL A 83 5.36 13.17 7.37
N ASP A 84 6.21 14.06 6.86
CA ASP A 84 7.60 14.19 7.29
C ASP A 84 7.78 15.52 8.02
N SER A 85 8.26 15.47 9.26
CA SER A 85 8.50 16.68 10.05
C SER A 85 9.63 17.54 9.50
N LEU A 86 10.46 17.00 8.61
CA LEU A 86 11.52 17.76 7.92
C LEU A 86 10.99 18.50 6.69
N GLU A 87 9.75 18.29 6.29
CA GLU A 87 9.13 19.06 5.21
C GLU A 87 8.94 20.50 5.64
N ARG A 88 9.32 21.43 4.77
CA ARG A 88 9.25 22.88 5.07
C ARG A 88 7.81 23.38 5.17
N ASP A 89 6.91 22.82 4.38
CA ASP A 89 5.50 23.17 4.40
C ASP A 89 4.74 22.16 5.26
N PRO A 90 4.28 22.56 6.47
CA PRO A 90 3.56 21.62 7.35
C PRO A 90 2.21 21.17 6.80
N ALA A 91 1.69 21.83 5.77
CA ALA A 91 0.45 21.43 5.12
C ALA A 91 0.66 20.31 4.09
N LEU A 92 1.91 19.96 3.76
CA LEU A 92 2.18 18.94 2.76
C LEU A 92 2.30 17.55 3.38
N GLY A 93 1.62 16.61 2.76
CA GLY A 93 1.82 15.18 2.97
C GLY A 93 1.93 14.51 1.61
N TYR A 94 2.35 13.29 1.60
CA TYR A 94 2.63 12.56 0.37
C TYR A 94 1.97 11.19 0.42
N PHE A 95 1.62 10.67 -0.75
CA PHE A 95 1.33 9.25 -0.90
C PHE A 95 2.29 8.65 -1.92
N GLY A 96 2.49 7.34 -1.83
CA GLY A 96 3.41 6.67 -2.72
C GLY A 96 3.22 5.17 -2.74
N MET A 97 4.12 4.48 -3.43
CA MET A 97 4.13 3.02 -3.54
C MET A 97 2.79 2.46 -4.04
N LEU A 98 2.06 3.23 -4.85
CA LEU A 98 0.79 2.79 -5.40
C LEU A 98 1.03 1.71 -6.44
N GLU A 99 0.49 0.52 -6.17
CA GLU A 99 0.50 -0.63 -7.05
C GLU A 99 -0.88 -1.26 -7.01
N ALA A 100 -1.43 -1.62 -8.16
CA ALA A 100 -2.72 -2.30 -8.21
C ALA A 100 -2.83 -3.10 -9.49
N ASP A 101 -3.37 -4.31 -9.40
CA ASP A 101 -3.65 -5.14 -10.58
C ASP A 101 -5.10 -4.99 -11.07
N ARG A 102 -5.91 -4.21 -10.34
CA ARG A 102 -7.30 -3.92 -10.69
C ARG A 102 -7.50 -2.41 -10.72
N PRO A 103 -8.03 -1.86 -11.84
CA PRO A 103 -8.29 -0.40 -11.91
C PRO A 103 -9.25 0.09 -10.83
N ASP A 104 -10.22 -0.74 -10.41
CA ASP A 104 -11.20 -0.37 -9.40
C ASP A 104 -10.64 -0.29 -7.98
N ALA A 105 -9.40 -0.77 -7.76
CA ALA A 105 -8.72 -0.64 -6.47
C ALA A 105 -8.05 0.73 -6.30
N VAL A 106 -7.72 1.43 -7.39
CA VAL A 106 -6.94 2.66 -7.34
C VAL A 106 -7.69 3.77 -6.60
N GLY A 107 -8.95 4.01 -6.96
CA GLY A 107 -9.75 5.05 -6.31
C GLY A 107 -9.89 4.88 -4.81
N PRO A 108 -10.33 3.71 -4.32
CA PRO A 108 -10.43 3.46 -2.88
C PRO A 108 -9.10 3.57 -2.15
N LEU A 109 -7.99 3.13 -2.74
CA LEU A 109 -6.66 3.27 -2.13
C LEU A 109 -6.27 4.74 -1.99
N VAL A 110 -6.43 5.52 -3.05
CA VAL A 110 -6.12 6.95 -3.02
C VAL A 110 -7.01 7.67 -2.00
N ALA A 111 -8.30 7.30 -1.93
CA ALA A 111 -9.21 7.90 -0.96
C ALA A 111 -8.77 7.62 0.48
N ALA A 112 -8.33 6.39 0.78
CA ALA A 112 -7.84 6.04 2.11
C ALA A 112 -6.60 6.86 2.48
N ALA A 113 -5.65 7.00 1.56
CA ALA A 113 -4.44 7.78 1.79
C ALA A 113 -4.76 9.26 1.99
N ALA A 114 -5.67 9.82 1.17
CA ALA A 114 -6.08 11.21 1.27
C ALA A 114 -6.79 11.50 2.59
N ASP A 115 -7.64 10.60 3.06
CA ASP A 115 -8.34 10.76 4.34
C ASP A 115 -7.38 10.75 5.52
N TRP A 116 -6.32 9.96 5.44
CA TRP A 116 -5.30 9.90 6.49
C TRP A 116 -4.47 11.18 6.54
N LEU A 117 -4.19 11.76 5.37
CA LEU A 117 -3.48 13.01 5.26
C LEU A 117 -4.40 14.18 5.65
#